data_716a5c2e53afb8588ddb80cf81e6d366
#
_entry.id   716a5c2e53afb8588ddb80cf81e6d366
#
_cell.length_a   1.000
_cell.length_b   1.000
_cell.length_c   1.000
_cell.angle_alpha   90.00
_cell.angle_beta   90.00
_cell.angle_gamma   90.00
#
_symmetry.space_group_name_H-M   'P 1'
#
loop_
_entity.id
_entity.type
_entity.pdbx_description
1 polymer ?
#
loop_
_entity_poly.entity_id
_entity_poly.type
_entity_poly.pdbx_seq_one_letter_code
_entity_poly.pdbx_strand_id
1 'polypeptide(L)'
;MNKKRALSILMAAALVTSVPVYADDVEEITWMFWDDLEATEDLISKGYKDVIDRFNEEYDGKYHVTPITTNLEEYDGKLNALIAAGQTPDVYICNPGPNMDVYVNAGAAADLTDILENQEADWYASFTDGIFERMTYDGKIMAVPTNFAAACVYYNTEMFADAGVEVPTTYDELIAACQKLQDAGYTPISCSAGTAWCLSMIAGYLCDRQGVDLAAIADHTANWTDENCIEAGTKLKDLS
;
A
#
# COMPACT_ATOMS: atom_id res chain seq x y z
N MET A 1 -29.31 -18.82 -45.44
CA MET A 1 -29.22 -18.63 -43.97
C MET A 1 -27.80 -19.01 -43.54
N ASN A 2 -27.01 -18.02 -43.19
CA ASN A 2 -25.53 -18.09 -43.17
C ASN A 2 -24.97 -18.85 -41.96
N LYS A 3 -24.17 -19.90 -42.28
CA LYS A 3 -23.37 -20.73 -41.32
C LYS A 3 -22.11 -20.04 -40.80
N LYS A 4 -22.06 -18.70 -40.64
CA LYS A 4 -20.87 -17.95 -40.23
C LYS A 4 -21.01 -17.20 -38.86
N ARG A 5 -21.97 -17.56 -38.00
CA ARG A 5 -22.15 -16.93 -36.69
C ARG A 5 -22.07 -17.87 -35.47
N ALA A 6 -21.49 -19.04 -35.64
CA ALA A 6 -21.37 -20.05 -34.56
C ALA A 6 -19.90 -20.36 -34.16
N LEU A 7 -18.94 -19.43 -34.39
CA LEU A 7 -17.53 -19.70 -34.10
C LEU A 7 -16.84 -18.59 -33.30
N SER A 8 -17.59 -17.85 -32.48
CA SER A 8 -17.02 -16.75 -31.69
C SER A 8 -17.32 -16.82 -30.17
N ILE A 9 -17.74 -17.97 -29.66
CA ILE A 9 -18.09 -18.15 -28.22
C ILE A 9 -17.32 -19.34 -27.59
N LEU A 10 -16.19 -19.71 -28.12
CA LEU A 10 -15.39 -20.81 -27.54
C LEU A 10 -13.90 -20.48 -27.51
N MET A 11 -13.52 -19.33 -26.93
CA MET A 11 -12.12 -19.00 -26.68
C MET A 11 -11.92 -18.15 -25.43
N ALA A 12 -12.64 -18.49 -24.36
CA ALA A 12 -12.47 -17.87 -23.04
C ALA A 12 -12.42 -18.94 -21.92
N ALA A 13 -11.85 -20.10 -22.20
CA ALA A 13 -11.73 -21.14 -21.18
C ALA A 13 -10.47 -21.98 -21.45
N ALA A 14 -9.29 -21.43 -21.24
CA ALA A 14 -8.06 -22.21 -21.06
C ALA A 14 -6.92 -21.31 -20.55
N LEU A 15 -7.08 -20.69 -19.41
CA LEU A 15 -5.98 -20.39 -18.50
C LEU A 15 -6.22 -21.23 -17.24
N VAL A 16 -6.30 -22.53 -17.43
CA VAL A 16 -6.04 -23.47 -16.36
C VAL A 16 -4.53 -23.46 -16.17
N THR A 17 -4.04 -22.57 -15.30
CA THR A 17 -2.75 -22.80 -14.64
C THR A 17 -2.87 -24.16 -13.99
N SER A 18 -1.95 -25.06 -14.30
CA SER A 18 -1.84 -26.37 -13.67
C SER A 18 -1.64 -26.16 -12.16
N VAL A 19 -2.75 -26.16 -11.41
CA VAL A 19 -2.70 -26.27 -9.95
C VAL A 19 -2.07 -27.64 -9.68
N PRO A 20 -0.98 -27.73 -8.94
CA PRO A 20 -0.46 -29.02 -8.52
C PRO A 20 -1.56 -29.74 -7.74
N VAL A 21 -1.97 -30.92 -8.17
CA VAL A 21 -2.91 -31.77 -7.44
C VAL A 21 -2.14 -32.33 -6.24
N TYR A 22 -2.31 -31.69 -5.09
CA TYR A 22 -1.90 -32.26 -3.80
C TYR A 22 -2.88 -33.38 -3.40
N ALA A 23 -2.43 -34.29 -2.56
CA ALA A 23 -3.25 -35.41 -2.08
C ALA A 23 -4.53 -34.89 -1.39
N ASP A 24 -5.60 -35.67 -1.43
CA ASP A 24 -7.01 -35.34 -1.10
C ASP A 24 -7.30 -34.68 0.27
N ASP A 25 -6.31 -34.34 1.08
CA ASP A 25 -6.45 -33.83 2.44
C ASP A 25 -5.68 -32.51 2.73
N VAL A 26 -5.04 -31.87 1.74
CA VAL A 26 -4.29 -30.61 1.95
C VAL A 26 -5.20 -29.43 1.62
N GLU A 27 -5.39 -28.53 2.58
CA GLU A 27 -6.16 -27.30 2.40
C GLU A 27 -5.29 -26.22 1.73
N GLU A 28 -5.69 -25.79 0.53
CA GLU A 28 -5.03 -24.73 -0.22
C GLU A 28 -5.48 -23.36 0.30
N ILE A 29 -4.50 -22.51 0.62
CA ILE A 29 -4.69 -21.12 1.04
C ILE A 29 -4.09 -20.21 -0.03
N THR A 30 -4.89 -19.33 -0.61
CA THR A 30 -4.42 -18.34 -1.58
C THR A 30 -4.04 -17.04 -0.88
N TRP A 31 -2.83 -16.52 -1.16
CA TRP A 31 -2.38 -15.22 -0.64
C TRP A 31 -1.96 -14.29 -1.78
N MET A 32 -2.68 -13.16 -1.93
CA MET A 32 -2.46 -12.22 -3.02
C MET A 32 -1.56 -11.04 -2.62
N PHE A 33 -0.55 -10.78 -3.45
CA PHE A 33 0.47 -9.73 -3.28
C PHE A 33 0.54 -8.81 -4.50
N TRP A 34 1.03 -7.58 -4.27
CA TRP A 34 1.50 -6.67 -5.32
C TRP A 34 3.01 -6.71 -5.54
N ASP A 35 3.73 -7.56 -4.79
CA ASP A 35 5.17 -7.74 -4.91
C ASP A 35 5.50 -8.91 -5.84
N ASP A 36 6.64 -8.81 -6.52
CA ASP A 36 7.19 -9.91 -7.30
C ASP A 36 8.02 -10.81 -6.39
N LEU A 37 7.46 -11.92 -5.94
CA LEU A 37 8.14 -12.86 -5.03
C LEU A 37 9.39 -13.54 -5.65
N GLU A 38 9.59 -13.42 -6.95
CA GLU A 38 10.80 -13.90 -7.64
C GLU A 38 11.90 -12.82 -7.73
N ALA A 39 11.63 -11.58 -7.30
CA ALA A 39 12.59 -10.50 -7.27
C ALA A 39 13.60 -10.68 -6.13
N THR A 40 14.72 -11.32 -6.43
CA THR A 40 15.76 -11.70 -5.44
C THR A 40 16.51 -10.53 -4.81
N GLU A 41 16.49 -9.37 -5.44
CA GLU A 41 17.14 -8.13 -4.95
C GLU A 41 16.23 -7.33 -4.02
N ASP A 42 14.92 -7.58 -4.03
CA ASP A 42 13.98 -6.91 -3.14
C ASP A 42 13.82 -7.68 -1.82
N LEU A 43 14.18 -7.03 -0.72
CA LEU A 43 14.16 -7.63 0.62
C LEU A 43 12.74 -7.90 1.13
N ILE A 44 11.74 -7.12 0.68
CA ILE A 44 10.33 -7.30 1.08
C ILE A 44 9.78 -8.55 0.40
N SER A 45 9.93 -8.66 -0.92
CA SER A 45 9.52 -9.82 -1.72
C SER A 45 10.17 -11.10 -1.20
N LYS A 46 11.49 -11.05 -0.92
CA LYS A 46 12.21 -12.17 -0.31
C LYS A 46 11.65 -12.53 1.06
N GLY A 47 11.33 -11.56 1.90
CA GLY A 47 10.76 -11.79 3.22
C GLY A 47 9.42 -12.52 3.14
N TYR A 48 8.52 -12.09 2.26
CA TYR A 48 7.25 -12.79 2.03
C TYR A 48 7.45 -14.21 1.51
N LYS A 49 8.36 -14.39 0.55
CA LYS A 49 8.68 -15.73 0.05
C LYS A 49 9.21 -16.64 1.16
N ASP A 50 10.16 -16.19 1.96
CA ASP A 50 10.73 -16.95 3.07
C ASP A 50 9.64 -17.35 4.12
N VAL A 51 8.65 -16.46 4.36
CA VAL A 51 7.51 -16.76 5.26
C VAL A 51 6.62 -17.85 4.66
N ILE A 52 6.28 -17.75 3.38
CA ILE A 52 5.46 -18.76 2.68
C ILE A 52 6.17 -20.11 2.66
N ASP A 53 7.45 -20.15 2.28
CA ASP A 53 8.22 -21.37 2.20
C ASP A 53 8.29 -22.06 3.57
N ARG A 54 8.53 -21.31 4.66
CA ARG A 54 8.54 -21.84 6.03
C ARG A 54 7.16 -22.33 6.48
N PHE A 55 6.09 -21.62 6.16
CA PHE A 55 4.74 -22.06 6.48
C PHE A 55 4.42 -23.38 5.78
N ASN A 56 4.71 -23.48 4.49
CA ASN A 56 4.46 -24.68 3.69
C ASN A 56 5.31 -25.88 4.18
N GLU A 57 6.53 -25.63 4.69
CA GLU A 57 7.35 -26.67 5.31
C GLU A 57 6.81 -27.10 6.68
N GLU A 58 6.40 -26.13 7.52
CA GLU A 58 5.91 -26.42 8.89
C GLU A 58 4.57 -27.16 8.90
N TYR A 59 3.70 -26.82 7.94
CA TYR A 59 2.35 -27.37 7.83
C TYR A 59 2.19 -28.38 6.70
N ASP A 60 3.28 -28.95 6.20
CA ASP A 60 3.26 -29.94 5.12
C ASP A 60 2.23 -31.04 5.38
N GLY A 61 1.45 -31.36 4.35
CA GLY A 61 0.37 -32.36 4.42
C GLY A 61 -0.92 -31.89 5.12
N LYS A 62 -1.01 -30.61 5.59
CA LYS A 62 -2.24 -30.04 6.15
C LYS A 62 -2.69 -28.79 5.41
N TYR A 63 -1.80 -27.84 5.26
CA TYR A 63 -2.05 -26.55 4.62
C TYR A 63 -0.96 -26.25 3.60
N HIS A 64 -1.34 -25.59 2.52
CA HIS A 64 -0.40 -25.10 1.54
C HIS A 64 -0.78 -23.70 1.08
N VAL A 65 0.13 -22.74 1.23
CA VAL A 65 -0.06 -21.36 0.75
C VAL A 65 0.43 -21.25 -0.68
N THR A 66 -0.48 -20.88 -1.59
CA THR A 66 -0.19 -20.56 -2.99
C THR A 66 -0.26 -19.05 -3.21
N PRO A 67 0.86 -18.38 -3.55
CA PRO A 67 0.87 -16.95 -3.78
C PRO A 67 0.20 -16.59 -5.12
N ILE A 68 -0.59 -15.49 -5.12
CA ILE A 68 -1.12 -14.83 -6.31
C ILE A 68 -0.38 -13.50 -6.44
N THR A 69 0.50 -13.37 -7.43
CA THR A 69 1.30 -12.15 -7.63
C THR A 69 0.79 -11.32 -8.79
N THR A 70 0.98 -10.01 -8.71
CA THR A 70 0.73 -9.06 -9.79
C THR A 70 1.59 -7.80 -9.53
N ASN A 71 1.65 -6.88 -10.46
CA ASN A 71 2.30 -5.59 -10.21
C ASN A 71 1.35 -4.64 -9.44
N LEU A 72 1.95 -3.65 -8.78
CA LEU A 72 1.22 -2.68 -7.95
C LEU A 72 0.12 -1.93 -8.73
N GLU A 73 0.35 -1.61 -10.00
CA GLU A 73 -0.59 -0.82 -10.84
C GLU A 73 -1.86 -1.62 -11.18
N GLU A 74 -1.74 -2.93 -11.34
CA GLU A 74 -2.85 -3.83 -11.70
C GLU A 74 -3.53 -4.46 -10.49
N TYR A 75 -2.92 -4.37 -9.31
CA TYR A 75 -3.32 -5.09 -8.10
C TYR A 75 -4.79 -4.86 -7.73
N ASP A 76 -5.18 -3.60 -7.49
CA ASP A 76 -6.53 -3.26 -7.06
C ASP A 76 -7.57 -3.69 -8.09
N GLY A 77 -7.27 -3.52 -9.39
CA GLY A 77 -8.15 -3.95 -10.47
C GLY A 77 -8.38 -5.46 -10.49
N LYS A 78 -7.30 -6.24 -10.28
CA LYS A 78 -7.35 -7.70 -10.24
C LYS A 78 -8.08 -8.21 -8.99
N LEU A 79 -7.76 -7.64 -7.82
CA LEU A 79 -8.42 -8.01 -6.55
C LEU A 79 -9.92 -7.70 -6.60
N ASN A 80 -10.32 -6.51 -7.07
CA ASN A 80 -11.73 -6.15 -7.24
C ASN A 80 -12.46 -7.10 -8.20
N ALA A 81 -11.82 -7.52 -9.29
CA ALA A 81 -12.39 -8.47 -10.23
C ALA A 81 -12.60 -9.87 -9.61
N LEU A 82 -11.64 -10.35 -8.80
CA LEU A 82 -11.74 -11.61 -8.08
C LEU A 82 -12.86 -11.58 -7.04
N ILE A 83 -12.97 -10.51 -6.26
CA ILE A 83 -14.04 -10.32 -5.27
C ILE A 83 -15.41 -10.29 -5.96
N ALA A 84 -15.54 -9.52 -7.04
CA ALA A 84 -16.80 -9.45 -7.81
C ALA A 84 -17.19 -10.79 -8.45
N ALA A 85 -16.23 -11.65 -8.75
CA ALA A 85 -16.46 -13.00 -9.27
C ALA A 85 -16.75 -14.04 -8.17
N GLY A 86 -16.71 -13.66 -6.88
CA GLY A 86 -16.83 -14.59 -5.76
C GLY A 86 -15.62 -15.51 -5.59
N GLN A 87 -14.45 -15.05 -6.04
CA GLN A 87 -13.16 -15.74 -5.98
C GLN A 87 -12.18 -14.95 -5.13
N THR A 88 -12.66 -14.38 -4.02
CA THR A 88 -11.80 -13.63 -3.09
C THR A 88 -10.64 -14.50 -2.61
N PRO A 89 -9.38 -14.03 -2.72
CA PRO A 89 -8.27 -14.74 -2.10
C PRO A 89 -8.47 -14.90 -0.59
N ASP A 90 -7.97 -15.99 -0.01
CA ASP A 90 -8.11 -16.25 1.43
C ASP A 90 -7.38 -15.20 2.26
N VAL A 91 -6.21 -14.76 1.77
CA VAL A 91 -5.43 -13.66 2.32
C VAL A 91 -5.06 -12.69 1.20
N TYR A 92 -5.14 -11.40 1.46
CA TYR A 92 -4.70 -10.37 0.51
C TYR A 92 -4.17 -9.14 1.24
N ILE A 93 -3.26 -8.42 0.60
CA ILE A 93 -2.70 -7.17 1.11
C ILE A 93 -3.57 -5.99 0.67
N CYS A 94 -3.78 -5.01 1.54
CA CYS A 94 -4.41 -3.75 1.17
C CYS A 94 -3.84 -2.59 2.00
N ASN A 95 -3.95 -1.37 1.45
CA ASN A 95 -3.67 -0.17 2.22
C ASN A 95 -4.88 0.18 3.10
N PRO A 96 -4.68 0.60 4.38
CA PRO A 96 -5.78 1.01 5.25
C PRO A 96 -6.43 2.32 4.78
N GLY A 97 -7.66 2.57 5.23
CA GLY A 97 -8.46 3.73 4.84
C GLY A 97 -9.26 3.49 3.57
N PRO A 98 -9.45 4.49 2.67
CA PRO A 98 -10.40 4.41 1.55
C PRO A 98 -10.26 3.18 0.64
N ASN A 99 -9.05 2.65 0.49
CA ASN A 99 -8.83 1.42 -0.27
C ASN A 99 -9.45 0.20 0.44
N MET A 100 -9.26 0.13 1.76
CA MET A 100 -9.81 -0.96 2.58
C MET A 100 -11.33 -0.86 2.72
N ASP A 101 -11.90 0.35 2.73
CA ASP A 101 -13.34 0.58 2.80
C ASP A 101 -14.11 -0.20 1.73
N VAL A 102 -13.54 -0.27 0.53
CA VAL A 102 -14.15 -1.00 -0.60
C VAL A 102 -14.31 -2.49 -0.26
N TYR A 103 -13.30 -3.10 0.35
CA TYR A 103 -13.29 -4.53 0.69
C TYR A 103 -14.17 -4.84 1.91
N VAL A 104 -14.13 -3.99 2.93
CA VAL A 104 -15.01 -4.10 4.11
C VAL A 104 -16.47 -3.98 3.71
N ASN A 105 -16.82 -2.95 2.92
CA ASN A 105 -18.19 -2.74 2.45
C ASN A 105 -18.69 -3.86 1.52
N ALA A 106 -17.80 -4.51 0.79
CA ALA A 106 -18.13 -5.68 -0.04
C ALA A 106 -18.27 -6.97 0.78
N GLY A 107 -17.99 -6.96 2.10
CA GLY A 107 -17.97 -8.16 2.94
C GLY A 107 -16.83 -9.12 2.61
N ALA A 108 -15.75 -8.61 2.00
CA ALA A 108 -14.57 -9.39 1.60
C ALA A 108 -13.51 -9.47 2.70
N ALA A 109 -13.61 -8.67 3.76
CA ALA A 109 -12.73 -8.71 4.93
C ALA A 109 -13.41 -9.42 6.10
N ALA A 110 -12.68 -10.27 6.81
CA ALA A 110 -13.17 -10.99 7.97
C ALA A 110 -13.00 -10.15 9.25
N ASP A 111 -13.91 -10.34 10.22
CA ASP A 111 -13.78 -9.82 11.57
C ASP A 111 -12.76 -10.65 12.35
N LEU A 112 -11.60 -10.07 12.66
CA LEU A 112 -10.49 -10.72 13.35
C LEU A 112 -10.47 -10.42 14.86
N THR A 113 -11.45 -9.67 15.39
CA THR A 113 -11.46 -9.16 16.76
C THR A 113 -11.30 -10.28 17.77
N ASP A 114 -12.13 -11.33 17.70
CA ASP A 114 -12.07 -12.43 18.66
C ASP A 114 -10.75 -13.21 18.60
N ILE A 115 -10.22 -13.39 17.40
CA ILE A 115 -8.92 -14.06 17.21
C ILE A 115 -7.82 -13.24 17.89
N LEU A 116 -7.76 -11.94 17.62
CA LEU A 116 -6.70 -11.07 18.13
C LEU A 116 -6.81 -10.83 19.63
N GLU A 117 -8.00 -10.53 20.14
CA GLU A 117 -8.19 -10.15 21.56
C GLU A 117 -8.23 -11.33 22.51
N ASN A 118 -8.66 -12.52 22.06
CA ASN A 118 -8.89 -13.65 22.94
C ASN A 118 -8.02 -14.88 22.63
N GLN A 119 -7.77 -15.20 21.36
CA GLN A 119 -7.02 -16.39 20.97
C GLN A 119 -5.52 -16.11 20.88
N GLU A 120 -5.15 -14.92 20.36
CA GLU A 120 -3.77 -14.47 20.11
C GLU A 120 -3.47 -13.17 20.86
N ALA A 121 -3.99 -13.02 22.10
CA ALA A 121 -3.91 -11.77 22.87
C ALA A 121 -2.46 -11.30 23.13
N ASP A 122 -1.53 -12.23 23.36
CA ASP A 122 -0.11 -11.89 23.57
C ASP A 122 0.53 -11.35 22.28
N TRP A 123 0.15 -11.91 21.12
CA TRP A 123 0.60 -11.41 19.83
C TRP A 123 -0.01 -10.04 19.54
N TYR A 124 -1.31 -9.88 19.74
CA TYR A 124 -2.01 -8.60 19.59
C TYR A 124 -1.38 -7.51 20.48
N ALA A 125 -1.05 -7.82 21.73
CA ALA A 125 -0.40 -6.89 22.65
C ALA A 125 1.06 -6.55 22.27
N SER A 126 1.68 -7.29 21.35
CA SER A 126 3.03 -7.00 20.85
C SER A 126 3.08 -5.87 19.83
N PHE A 127 1.94 -5.46 19.28
CA PHE A 127 1.86 -4.37 18.33
C PHE A 127 1.92 -3.00 19.04
N THR A 128 2.40 -1.98 18.33
CA THR A 128 2.41 -0.60 18.83
C THR A 128 0.98 -0.08 19.01
N ASP A 129 0.74 0.63 20.13
CA ASP A 129 -0.54 1.27 20.42
C ASP A 129 -1.03 2.13 19.24
N GLY A 130 -2.33 2.06 18.95
CA GLY A 130 -2.99 2.83 17.91
C GLY A 130 -2.82 2.32 16.47
N ILE A 131 -1.96 1.32 16.24
CA ILE A 131 -1.68 0.83 14.87
C ILE A 131 -2.92 0.22 14.19
N PHE A 132 -3.86 -0.30 14.97
CA PHE A 132 -5.10 -0.91 14.46
C PHE A 132 -6.23 0.09 14.20
N GLU A 133 -6.11 1.37 14.61
CA GLU A 133 -7.20 2.35 14.50
C GLU A 133 -7.77 2.46 13.09
N ARG A 134 -6.89 2.52 12.08
CA ARG A 134 -7.31 2.64 10.67
C ARG A 134 -7.79 1.32 10.02
N MET A 135 -7.71 0.22 10.74
CA MET A 135 -8.17 -1.12 10.34
C MET A 135 -9.37 -1.58 11.16
N THR A 136 -9.89 -0.70 12.04
CA THR A 136 -11.06 -0.97 12.90
C THR A 136 -12.29 -0.27 12.34
N TYR A 137 -13.32 -1.05 12.03
CA TYR A 137 -14.60 -0.63 11.46
C TYR A 137 -15.74 -1.05 12.38
N ASP A 138 -16.52 -0.08 12.87
CA ASP A 138 -17.62 -0.35 13.82
C ASP A 138 -17.21 -1.19 15.02
N GLY A 139 -15.99 -0.97 15.54
CA GLY A 139 -15.42 -1.70 16.67
C GLY A 139 -14.88 -3.09 16.33
N LYS A 140 -14.78 -3.45 15.06
CA LYS A 140 -14.26 -4.73 14.57
C LYS A 140 -12.91 -4.53 13.88
N ILE A 141 -11.93 -5.33 14.25
CA ILE A 141 -10.61 -5.34 13.61
C ILE A 141 -10.70 -6.20 12.34
N MET A 142 -10.52 -5.56 11.19
CA MET A 142 -10.73 -6.18 9.88
C MET A 142 -9.43 -6.52 9.14
N ALA A 143 -8.27 -6.17 9.68
CA ALA A 143 -6.97 -6.51 9.11
C ALA A 143 -5.87 -6.48 10.17
N VAL A 144 -4.71 -7.08 9.83
CA VAL A 144 -3.49 -7.07 10.65
C VAL A 144 -2.40 -6.30 9.90
N PRO A 145 -1.68 -5.36 10.56
CA PRO A 145 -0.59 -4.65 9.92
C PRO A 145 0.60 -5.57 9.63
N THR A 146 1.08 -5.60 8.40
CA THR A 146 2.26 -6.39 8.00
C THR A 146 3.55 -5.57 8.03
N ASN A 147 3.45 -4.26 7.81
CA ASN A 147 4.58 -3.34 7.83
C ASN A 147 4.14 -1.94 8.25
N PHE A 148 5.12 -1.12 8.56
CA PHE A 148 4.95 0.29 8.84
C PHE A 148 5.98 1.08 8.05
N ALA A 149 5.53 2.11 7.32
CA ALA A 149 6.39 3.01 6.60
C ALA A 149 6.25 4.44 7.12
N ALA A 150 7.37 5.08 7.41
CA ALA A 150 7.43 6.50 7.75
C ALA A 150 8.03 7.28 6.57
N ALA A 151 7.30 8.30 6.11
CA ALA A 151 7.86 9.22 5.13
C ALA A 151 8.87 10.15 5.81
N CYS A 152 10.06 10.28 5.23
CA CYS A 152 11.09 11.20 5.70
C CYS A 152 11.86 11.80 4.51
N VAL A 153 12.52 12.92 4.77
CA VAL A 153 13.41 13.56 3.81
C VAL A 153 14.82 13.06 4.08
N TYR A 154 15.42 12.40 3.11
CA TYR A 154 16.84 12.05 3.13
C TYR A 154 17.66 13.18 2.49
N TYR A 155 18.84 13.45 3.02
CA TYR A 155 19.75 14.41 2.43
C TYR A 155 21.15 13.82 2.25
N ASN A 156 21.85 14.27 1.23
CA ASN A 156 23.23 13.86 0.97
C ASN A 156 24.17 14.76 1.79
N THR A 157 24.85 14.17 2.77
CA THR A 157 25.73 14.91 3.70
C THR A 157 26.93 15.53 3.03
N GLU A 158 27.47 14.93 1.96
CA GLU A 158 28.63 15.45 1.22
C GLU A 158 28.23 16.68 0.38
N MET A 159 27.06 16.62 -0.31
CA MET A 159 26.53 17.75 -1.08
C MET A 159 26.20 18.93 -0.19
N PHE A 160 25.62 18.67 1.00
CA PHE A 160 25.34 19.71 1.98
C PHE A 160 26.63 20.39 2.50
N ALA A 161 27.64 19.58 2.81
CA ALA A 161 28.94 20.11 3.26
C ALA A 161 29.63 20.93 2.18
N ASP A 162 29.63 20.46 0.92
CA ASP A 162 30.25 21.15 -0.23
C ASP A 162 29.54 22.48 -0.53
N ALA A 163 28.21 22.53 -0.46
CA ALA A 163 27.44 23.76 -0.64
C ALA A 163 27.39 24.67 0.60
N GLY A 164 27.98 24.28 1.73
CA GLY A 164 27.91 25.02 2.99
C GLY A 164 26.48 25.18 3.51
N VAL A 165 25.70 24.12 3.41
CA VAL A 165 24.27 24.06 3.81
C VAL A 165 24.14 23.29 5.12
N GLU A 166 23.45 23.88 6.09
CA GLU A 166 23.01 23.21 7.31
C GLU A 166 21.68 22.50 7.07
N VAL A 167 21.36 21.47 7.87
CA VAL A 167 20.07 20.77 7.78
C VAL A 167 18.93 21.72 8.14
N PRO A 168 17.98 22.01 7.23
CA PRO A 168 16.92 22.96 7.48
C PRO A 168 15.94 22.44 8.54
N THR A 169 15.49 23.33 9.42
CA THR A 169 14.50 23.06 10.48
C THR A 169 13.15 23.74 10.22
N THR A 170 13.13 24.67 9.27
CA THR A 170 11.93 25.39 8.84
C THR A 170 11.76 25.31 7.32
N TYR A 171 10.57 25.64 6.84
CA TYR A 171 10.30 25.68 5.41
C TYR A 171 11.15 26.74 4.68
N ASP A 172 11.30 27.93 5.28
CA ASP A 172 12.11 29.01 4.69
C ASP A 172 13.60 28.63 4.60
N GLU A 173 14.11 27.93 5.63
CA GLU A 173 15.46 27.37 5.60
C GLU A 173 15.59 26.29 4.54
N LEU A 174 14.56 25.47 4.30
CA LEU A 174 14.56 24.48 3.22
C LEU A 174 14.67 25.16 1.84
N ILE A 175 13.89 26.20 1.60
CA ILE A 175 13.97 26.98 0.34
C ILE A 175 15.35 27.60 0.18
N ALA A 176 15.91 28.21 1.25
CA ALA A 176 17.24 28.78 1.22
C ALA A 176 18.34 27.71 0.98
N ALA A 177 18.18 26.52 1.55
CA ALA A 177 19.06 25.38 1.31
C ALA A 177 19.00 24.92 -0.15
N CYS A 178 17.79 24.82 -0.73
CA CYS A 178 17.59 24.49 -2.13
C CYS A 178 18.32 25.48 -3.06
N GLN A 179 18.23 26.78 -2.79
CA GLN A 179 18.92 27.79 -3.61
C GLN A 179 20.45 27.62 -3.54
N LYS A 180 21.02 27.41 -2.35
CA LYS A 180 22.45 27.21 -2.20
C LYS A 180 22.95 25.95 -2.91
N LEU A 181 22.20 24.85 -2.81
CA LEU A 181 22.51 23.61 -3.52
C LEU A 181 22.47 23.81 -5.04
N GLN A 182 21.48 24.55 -5.54
CA GLN A 182 21.37 24.89 -6.96
C GLN A 182 22.54 25.77 -7.43
N ASP A 183 22.94 26.79 -6.64
CA ASP A 183 24.09 27.66 -6.93
C ASP A 183 25.41 26.87 -6.95
N ALA A 184 25.49 25.78 -6.16
CA ALA A 184 26.64 24.86 -6.17
C ALA A 184 26.57 23.82 -7.32
N GLY A 185 25.50 23.83 -8.15
CA GLY A 185 25.35 22.97 -9.33
C GLY A 185 24.65 21.62 -9.05
N TYR A 186 24.02 21.46 -7.89
CA TYR A 186 23.27 20.29 -7.52
C TYR A 186 21.79 20.45 -7.84
N THR A 187 21.10 19.32 -8.07
CA THR A 187 19.62 19.27 -8.07
C THR A 187 19.16 19.23 -6.61
N PRO A 188 18.48 20.27 -6.09
CA PRO A 188 18.25 20.40 -4.65
C PRO A 188 17.25 19.39 -4.10
N ILE A 189 16.22 19.05 -4.88
CA ILE A 189 15.17 18.10 -4.48
C ILE A 189 14.95 17.09 -5.61
N SER A 190 14.81 15.82 -5.23
CA SER A 190 14.36 14.75 -6.12
C SER A 190 13.16 14.04 -5.48
N CYS A 191 12.09 13.95 -6.23
CA CYS A 191 10.89 13.23 -5.80
C CYS A 191 10.23 12.55 -7.00
N SER A 192 9.59 11.40 -6.77
CA SER A 192 8.91 10.65 -7.82
C SER A 192 7.53 11.25 -8.12
N ALA A 193 7.51 12.49 -8.68
CA ALA A 193 6.25 13.19 -8.98
C ALA A 193 5.46 12.56 -10.16
N GLY A 194 6.07 11.70 -10.97
CA GLY A 194 5.39 10.91 -11.99
C GLY A 194 4.45 9.83 -11.41
N THR A 195 4.69 9.44 -10.16
CA THR A 195 3.82 8.52 -9.42
C THR A 195 2.98 9.32 -8.43
N ALA A 196 1.66 9.38 -8.66
CA ALA A 196 0.75 10.29 -7.96
C ALA A 196 0.81 10.18 -6.43
N TRP A 197 0.93 8.98 -5.87
CA TRP A 197 0.97 8.78 -4.42
C TRP A 197 2.21 9.41 -3.77
N CYS A 198 3.38 9.40 -4.45
CA CYS A 198 4.60 10.00 -3.91
C CYS A 198 4.45 11.52 -3.74
N LEU A 199 3.89 12.19 -4.75
CA LEU A 199 3.63 13.63 -4.66
C LEU A 199 2.53 13.96 -3.64
N SER A 200 1.50 13.11 -3.54
CA SER A 200 0.42 13.30 -2.57
C SER A 200 0.88 13.22 -1.12
N MET A 201 1.95 12.45 -0.82
CA MET A 201 2.56 12.42 0.52
C MET A 201 3.18 13.77 0.90
N ILE A 202 3.89 14.41 -0.03
CA ILE A 202 4.47 15.76 0.20
C ILE A 202 3.35 16.79 0.33
N ALA A 203 2.35 16.74 -0.55
CA ALA A 203 1.20 17.62 -0.49
C ALA A 203 0.42 17.45 0.83
N GLY A 204 0.16 16.22 1.24
CA GLY A 204 -0.50 15.90 2.51
C GLY A 204 0.27 16.41 3.72
N TYR A 205 1.60 16.26 3.73
CA TYR A 205 2.46 16.83 4.78
C TYR A 205 2.35 18.36 4.83
N LEU A 206 2.40 19.04 3.68
CA LEU A 206 2.26 20.49 3.65
C LEU A 206 0.86 20.94 4.08
N CYS A 207 -0.20 20.21 3.71
CA CYS A 207 -1.55 20.45 4.20
C CYS A 207 -1.64 20.34 5.73
N ASP A 208 -1.11 19.27 6.30
CA ASP A 208 -1.07 19.06 7.76
C ASP A 208 -0.35 20.22 8.47
N ARG A 209 0.81 20.63 7.95
CA ARG A 209 1.60 21.74 8.50
C ARG A 209 0.90 23.10 8.41
N GLN A 210 -0.06 23.27 7.50
CA GLN A 210 -0.91 24.47 7.40
C GLN A 210 -2.25 24.32 8.16
N GLY A 211 -2.46 23.22 8.88
CA GLY A 211 -3.68 22.96 9.62
C GLY A 211 -4.90 22.71 8.72
N VAL A 212 -4.68 22.15 7.52
CA VAL A 212 -5.77 21.74 6.63
C VAL A 212 -6.42 20.48 7.19
N ASP A 213 -7.72 20.54 7.43
CA ASP A 213 -8.52 19.37 7.78
C ASP A 213 -8.93 18.61 6.50
N LEU A 214 -8.14 17.60 6.13
CA LEU A 214 -8.41 16.80 4.95
C LEU A 214 -9.69 15.95 5.08
N ALA A 215 -10.10 15.60 6.31
CA ALA A 215 -11.37 14.89 6.53
C ALA A 215 -12.55 15.84 6.26
N ALA A 216 -12.49 17.07 6.76
CA ALA A 216 -13.51 18.09 6.47
C ALA A 216 -13.63 18.41 4.97
N ILE A 217 -12.51 18.33 4.23
CA ILE A 217 -12.55 18.46 2.76
C ILE A 217 -13.24 17.26 2.11
N ALA A 218 -12.91 16.04 2.55
CA ALA A 218 -13.55 14.83 2.06
C ALA A 218 -15.06 14.80 2.34
N ASP A 219 -15.47 15.31 3.49
CA ASP A 219 -16.88 15.42 3.91
C ASP A 219 -17.59 16.65 3.31
N HIS A 220 -16.93 17.42 2.45
CA HIS A 220 -17.46 18.65 1.85
C HIS A 220 -17.86 19.75 2.85
N THR A 221 -17.29 19.77 4.06
CA THR A 221 -17.49 20.80 5.09
C THR A 221 -16.40 21.87 5.06
N ALA A 222 -15.30 21.67 4.35
CA ALA A 222 -14.25 22.62 4.01
C ALA A 222 -13.95 22.58 2.50
N ASN A 223 -13.17 23.55 2.00
CA ASN A 223 -12.89 23.68 0.57
C ASN A 223 -11.40 23.81 0.28
N TRP A 224 -10.96 23.32 -0.88
CA TRP A 224 -9.60 23.50 -1.39
C TRP A 224 -9.23 24.98 -1.67
N THR A 225 -10.21 25.87 -1.66
CA THR A 225 -10.03 27.32 -1.83
C THR A 225 -9.85 28.08 -0.51
N ASP A 226 -9.86 27.39 0.61
CA ASP A 226 -9.59 27.99 1.91
C ASP A 226 -8.11 28.42 1.99
N GLU A 227 -7.84 29.47 2.77
CA GLU A 227 -6.52 30.14 2.78
C GLU A 227 -5.37 29.18 3.11
N ASN A 228 -5.55 28.30 4.09
CA ASN A 228 -4.57 27.30 4.49
C ASN A 228 -4.28 26.25 3.38
N CYS A 229 -5.29 25.90 2.59
CA CYS A 229 -5.12 25.01 1.43
C CYS A 229 -4.35 25.69 0.31
N ILE A 230 -4.65 26.98 0.04
CA ILE A 230 -3.94 27.79 -0.95
C ILE A 230 -2.48 27.95 -0.54
N GLU A 231 -2.20 28.19 0.76
CA GLU A 231 -0.83 28.31 1.27
C GLU A 231 -0.06 26.98 1.13
N ALA A 232 -0.67 25.82 1.47
CA ALA A 232 -0.07 24.53 1.27
C ALA A 232 0.28 24.28 -0.21
N GLY A 233 -0.65 24.60 -1.12
CA GLY A 233 -0.43 24.50 -2.57
C GLY A 233 0.66 25.45 -3.09
N THR A 234 0.77 26.65 -2.53
CA THR A 234 1.82 27.60 -2.86
C THR A 234 3.19 27.05 -2.46
N LYS A 235 3.33 26.55 -1.24
CA LYS A 235 4.57 25.91 -0.77
C LYS A 235 4.96 24.69 -1.61
N LEU A 236 3.98 23.88 -2.02
CA LEU A 236 4.27 22.76 -2.93
C LEU A 236 4.80 23.24 -4.28
N LYS A 237 4.22 24.32 -4.81
CA LYS A 237 4.67 24.93 -6.08
C LYS A 237 6.08 25.52 -5.95
N ASP A 238 6.44 26.11 -4.81
CA ASP A 238 7.76 26.73 -4.60
C ASP A 238 8.88 25.67 -4.52
N LEU A 239 8.54 24.38 -4.27
CA LEU A 239 9.46 23.26 -4.29
C LEU A 239 9.63 22.65 -5.70
N SER A 240 8.87 23.07 -6.70
CA SER A 240 8.92 22.58 -8.07
C SER A 240 9.74 23.53 -8.97
#